data_6a41dda461b13884e2e7d83e154b9cd3
#
_entry.id   6a41dda461b13884e2e7d83e154b9cd3
#
_cell.length_a   1.000
_cell.length_b   1.000
_cell.length_c   1.000
_cell.angle_alpha   90.00
_cell.angle_beta   90.00
_cell.angle_gamma   90.00
#
_symmetry.space_group_name_H-M   'P 1'
#
loop_
_entity.id
_entity.type
_entity.pdbx_description
1 polymer ?
#
loop_
_entity_poly.entity_id
_entity_poly.type
_entity_poly.pdbx_seq_one_letter_code
_entity_poly.pdbx_strand_id
1 'polypeptide(L)'
;MEIDPLNPPGSDDASTPSADARARRLNSWVAVTVAILATFMGICKVKDDNIVQAMQQAQAAKIDDWSFYQARNIRQEVAQATLDQLLIVQASQPAASRPALAPVVARYQSLVQDQKAKKDSLRTAAIGDQTTYDSLNYRDDQFDLSDALTAIAISLLAITALTQKRWLFAIAMIPTALGIFMGLAGLMGWHVHPDAITQMLS
;
A
#
# COMPACT_ATOMS: atom_id res chain seq x y z
N MET A 1 -6.40 -78.23 23.83
CA MET A 1 -6.66 -76.73 23.81
C MET A 1 -6.23 -76.24 25.18
N GLU A 2 -4.96 -75.86 25.27
CA GLU A 2 -4.28 -75.53 26.53
C GLU A 2 -4.45 -74.02 26.73
N ILE A 3 -5.15 -73.62 27.78
CA ILE A 3 -5.37 -72.20 28.15
C ILE A 3 -4.18 -71.86 29.07
N ASP A 4 -3.29 -71.02 28.58
CA ASP A 4 -2.17 -70.45 29.34
C ASP A 4 -2.72 -69.51 30.41
N PRO A 5 -2.61 -69.82 31.71
CA PRO A 5 -3.17 -68.99 32.79
C PRO A 5 -2.36 -67.69 33.09
N LEU A 6 -1.30 -67.49 32.37
CA LEU A 6 -0.44 -66.28 32.56
C LEU A 6 -0.71 -65.08 31.60
N ASN A 7 -1.71 -65.23 30.72
CA ASN A 7 -2.11 -64.19 29.85
C ASN A 7 -3.61 -63.86 30.00
N PRO A 8 -4.01 -63.01 30.97
CA PRO A 8 -5.41 -62.68 31.13
C PRO A 8 -5.87 -61.82 29.92
N PRO A 9 -7.01 -62.24 29.28
CA PRO A 9 -7.61 -61.45 28.26
C PRO A 9 -8.21 -60.18 28.90
N GLY A 10 -7.63 -58.98 28.66
CA GLY A 10 -8.23 -57.73 29.10
C GLY A 10 -7.30 -56.81 29.89
N SER A 11 -6.11 -56.56 29.40
CA SER A 11 -5.54 -55.24 29.64
C SER A 11 -6.10 -54.30 28.55
N ASP A 12 -7.15 -53.58 28.90
CA ASP A 12 -7.57 -52.41 28.14
C ASP A 12 -6.35 -51.54 27.93
N ASP A 13 -5.69 -51.72 26.76
CA ASP A 13 -4.82 -50.74 26.20
C ASP A 13 -5.65 -49.45 26.04
N ALA A 14 -5.66 -48.64 27.06
CA ALA A 14 -5.93 -47.22 26.95
C ALA A 14 -4.93 -46.72 25.92
N SER A 15 -5.27 -46.86 24.63
CA SER A 15 -4.41 -46.71 23.49
C SER A 15 -3.93 -45.24 23.44
N THR A 16 -2.74 -45.00 23.98
CA THR A 16 -1.98 -43.86 23.55
C THR A 16 -1.95 -43.86 22.03
N PRO A 17 -2.45 -42.81 21.34
CA PRO A 17 -2.52 -42.79 19.88
C PRO A 17 -1.16 -43.20 19.34
N SER A 18 -1.11 -44.19 18.42
CA SER A 18 0.13 -44.66 17.82
C SER A 18 0.90 -43.48 17.25
N ALA A 19 2.23 -43.51 17.24
CA ALA A 19 3.06 -42.42 16.72
C ALA A 19 2.59 -41.99 15.32
N ASP A 20 2.19 -42.95 14.48
CA ASP A 20 1.64 -42.70 13.14
C ASP A 20 0.29 -41.97 13.14
N ALA A 21 -0.58 -42.24 14.11
CA ALA A 21 -1.86 -41.53 14.22
C ALA A 21 -1.63 -40.05 14.64
N ARG A 22 -0.63 -39.79 15.49
CA ARG A 22 -0.25 -38.44 15.89
C ARG A 22 0.40 -37.65 14.75
N ALA A 23 1.24 -38.29 13.96
CA ALA A 23 1.88 -37.71 12.77
C ALA A 23 0.84 -37.36 11.69
N ARG A 24 -0.08 -38.26 11.36
CA ARG A 24 -1.18 -38.01 10.42
C ARG A 24 -2.05 -36.84 10.84
N ARG A 25 -2.39 -36.78 12.13
CA ARG A 25 -3.18 -35.66 12.67
C ARG A 25 -2.45 -34.34 12.57
N LEU A 26 -1.13 -34.25 12.84
CA LEU A 26 -0.31 -33.07 12.68
C LEU A 26 -0.28 -32.65 11.22
N ASN A 27 -0.02 -33.57 10.30
CA ASN A 27 0.03 -33.24 8.87
C ASN A 27 -1.33 -32.75 8.35
N SER A 28 -2.45 -33.27 8.87
CA SER A 28 -3.77 -32.72 8.53
C SER A 28 -3.95 -31.28 9.00
N TRP A 29 -3.51 -30.94 10.21
CA TRP A 29 -3.55 -29.56 10.70
C TRP A 29 -2.66 -28.64 9.87
N VAL A 30 -1.44 -29.07 9.52
CA VAL A 30 -0.54 -28.31 8.65
C VAL A 30 -1.19 -28.07 7.30
N ALA A 31 -1.75 -29.10 6.66
CA ALA A 31 -2.39 -28.99 5.36
C ALA A 31 -3.56 -27.99 5.36
N VAL A 32 -4.44 -28.07 6.38
CA VAL A 32 -5.56 -27.14 6.54
C VAL A 32 -5.06 -25.72 6.75
N THR A 33 -4.04 -25.52 7.60
CA THR A 33 -3.48 -24.18 7.87
C THR A 33 -2.87 -23.59 6.60
N VAL A 34 -2.09 -24.37 5.84
CA VAL A 34 -1.50 -23.92 4.57
C VAL A 34 -2.59 -23.54 3.56
N ALA A 35 -3.65 -24.35 3.43
CA ALA A 35 -4.75 -24.06 2.53
C ALA A 35 -5.48 -22.75 2.89
N ILE A 36 -5.72 -22.50 4.18
CA ILE A 36 -6.31 -21.24 4.67
C ILE A 36 -5.39 -20.06 4.38
N LEU A 37 -4.09 -20.17 4.69
CA LEU A 37 -3.11 -19.12 4.45
C LEU A 37 -2.98 -18.80 2.96
N ALA A 38 -2.88 -19.80 2.10
CA ALA A 38 -2.79 -19.59 0.66
C ALA A 38 -4.03 -18.88 0.10
N THR A 39 -5.23 -19.25 0.59
CA THR A 39 -6.47 -18.57 0.19
C THR A 39 -6.49 -17.13 0.68
N PHE A 40 -6.12 -16.90 1.94
CA PHE A 40 -6.05 -15.54 2.52
C PHE A 40 -5.05 -14.65 1.76
N MET A 41 -3.85 -15.17 1.50
CA MET A 41 -2.80 -14.50 0.73
C MET A 41 -3.30 -14.13 -0.69
N GLY A 42 -4.01 -15.04 -1.36
CA GLY A 42 -4.63 -14.74 -2.67
C GLY A 42 -5.64 -13.59 -2.61
N ILE A 43 -6.46 -13.51 -1.56
CA ILE A 43 -7.41 -12.41 -1.37
C ILE A 43 -6.66 -11.08 -1.11
N CYS A 44 -5.65 -11.10 -0.23
CA CYS A 44 -4.82 -9.94 0.05
C CYS A 44 -4.13 -9.45 -1.22
N LYS A 45 -3.57 -10.35 -2.04
CA LYS A 45 -2.86 -10.00 -3.28
C LYS A 45 -3.74 -9.29 -4.30
N VAL A 46 -4.98 -9.74 -4.49
CA VAL A 46 -5.93 -9.04 -5.39
C VAL A 46 -6.22 -7.61 -4.91
N LYS A 47 -6.30 -7.40 -3.59
CA LYS A 47 -6.53 -6.05 -3.05
C LYS A 47 -5.30 -5.18 -3.15
N ASP A 48 -4.13 -5.73 -2.90
CA ASP A 48 -2.83 -5.13 -3.02
C ASP A 48 -2.56 -4.64 -4.46
N ASP A 49 -2.75 -5.49 -5.47
CA ASP A 49 -2.61 -5.13 -6.88
C ASP A 49 -3.49 -3.93 -7.28
N ASN A 50 -4.71 -3.83 -6.73
CA ASN A 50 -5.58 -2.67 -6.96
C ASN A 50 -5.05 -1.40 -6.28
N ILE A 51 -4.40 -1.52 -5.12
CA ILE A 51 -3.78 -0.39 -4.40
C ILE A 51 -2.56 0.10 -5.19
N VAL A 52 -1.69 -0.80 -5.63
CA VAL A 52 -0.53 -0.48 -6.47
C VAL A 52 -0.94 0.25 -7.75
N GLN A 53 -2.01 -0.20 -8.42
CA GLN A 53 -2.56 0.50 -9.58
C GLN A 53 -3.04 1.92 -9.23
N ALA A 54 -3.72 2.09 -8.11
CA ALA A 54 -4.19 3.41 -7.66
C ALA A 54 -3.01 4.33 -7.29
N MET A 55 -1.94 3.80 -6.69
CA MET A 55 -0.70 4.52 -6.41
C MET A 55 -0.04 5.00 -7.71
N GLN A 56 0.07 4.14 -8.72
CA GLN A 56 0.62 4.49 -10.02
C GLN A 56 -0.19 5.60 -10.70
N GLN A 57 -1.52 5.55 -10.59
CA GLN A 57 -2.40 6.60 -11.13
C GLN A 57 -2.21 7.93 -10.40
N ALA A 58 -2.14 7.92 -9.05
CA ALA A 58 -1.90 9.13 -8.27
C ALA A 58 -0.51 9.73 -8.59
N GLN A 59 0.51 8.89 -8.75
CA GLN A 59 1.85 9.35 -9.12
C GLN A 59 1.88 9.95 -10.53
N ALA A 60 1.21 9.34 -11.51
CA ALA A 60 1.10 9.88 -12.86
C ALA A 60 0.37 11.23 -12.87
N ALA A 61 -0.78 11.33 -12.18
CA ALA A 61 -1.55 12.56 -12.06
C ALA A 61 -0.70 13.68 -11.41
N LYS A 62 0.02 13.39 -10.33
CA LYS A 62 0.94 14.33 -9.69
C LYS A 62 2.01 14.86 -10.66
N ILE A 63 2.61 14.00 -11.48
CA ILE A 63 3.64 14.40 -12.46
C ILE A 63 3.02 15.31 -13.52
N ASP A 64 1.84 14.97 -14.02
CA ASP A 64 1.10 15.76 -15.01
C ASP A 64 0.72 17.13 -14.44
N ASP A 65 0.19 17.19 -13.23
CA ASP A 65 -0.20 18.43 -12.58
C ASP A 65 1.01 19.35 -12.31
N TRP A 66 2.15 18.80 -11.91
CA TRP A 66 3.39 19.56 -11.79
C TRP A 66 3.89 20.07 -13.14
N SER A 67 3.77 19.30 -14.21
CA SER A 67 4.13 19.71 -15.57
C SER A 67 3.24 20.86 -16.04
N PHE A 68 1.92 20.78 -15.82
CA PHE A 68 0.96 21.83 -16.12
C PHE A 68 1.18 23.07 -15.24
N TYR A 69 1.53 22.88 -13.94
CA TYR A 69 1.91 23.97 -13.06
C TYR A 69 3.10 24.76 -13.62
N GLN A 70 4.15 24.08 -14.05
CA GLN A 70 5.33 24.72 -14.66
C GLN A 70 4.96 25.49 -15.93
N ALA A 71 4.15 24.89 -16.80
CA ALA A 71 3.67 25.56 -18.02
C ALA A 71 2.84 26.83 -17.71
N ARG A 72 1.97 26.77 -16.68
CA ARG A 72 1.19 27.93 -16.21
C ARG A 72 2.07 28.99 -15.57
N ASN A 73 3.08 28.58 -14.81
CA ASN A 73 4.04 29.51 -14.22
C ASN A 73 4.78 30.29 -15.31
N ILE A 74 5.30 29.66 -16.34
CA ILE A 74 5.98 30.33 -17.46
C ILE A 74 5.02 31.31 -18.16
N ARG A 75 3.78 30.90 -18.41
CA ARG A 75 2.78 31.78 -19.04
C ARG A 75 2.44 32.99 -18.17
N GLN A 76 2.37 32.80 -16.85
CA GLN A 76 2.16 33.88 -15.90
C GLN A 76 3.33 34.89 -15.94
N GLU A 77 4.57 34.40 -15.88
CA GLU A 77 5.78 35.21 -15.91
C GLU A 77 5.88 36.04 -17.22
N VAL A 78 5.61 35.39 -18.37
CA VAL A 78 5.58 36.07 -19.67
C VAL A 78 4.49 37.15 -19.72
N ALA A 79 3.28 36.83 -19.23
CA ALA A 79 2.17 37.79 -19.18
C ALA A 79 2.48 38.97 -18.23
N GLN A 80 3.11 38.67 -17.09
CA GLN A 80 3.53 39.68 -16.12
C GLN A 80 4.59 40.64 -16.73
N ALA A 81 5.63 40.05 -17.35
CA ALA A 81 6.68 40.84 -18.00
C ALA A 81 6.10 41.78 -19.11
N THR A 82 5.14 41.25 -19.89
CA THR A 82 4.45 42.05 -20.90
C THR A 82 3.60 43.15 -20.28
N LEU A 83 2.90 42.84 -19.19
CA LEU A 83 2.12 43.86 -18.45
C LEU A 83 3.01 44.96 -17.92
N ASP A 84 4.15 44.63 -17.32
CA ASP A 84 5.10 45.60 -16.79
C ASP A 84 5.64 46.54 -17.90
N GLN A 85 5.97 45.95 -19.07
CA GLN A 85 6.36 46.76 -20.26
C GLN A 85 5.24 47.67 -20.71
N LEU A 86 3.98 47.20 -20.80
CA LEU A 86 2.83 48.04 -21.18
C LEU A 86 2.58 49.19 -20.21
N LEU A 87 2.76 48.94 -18.91
CA LEU A 87 2.62 49.96 -17.88
C LEU A 87 3.70 51.05 -18.02
N ILE A 88 4.96 50.69 -18.30
CA ILE A 88 6.06 51.61 -18.56
C ILE A 88 5.76 52.45 -19.83
N VAL A 89 5.33 51.81 -20.91
CA VAL A 89 4.96 52.47 -22.15
C VAL A 89 3.79 53.45 -21.91
N GLN A 90 2.74 53.02 -21.20
CA GLN A 90 1.59 53.85 -20.86
C GLN A 90 1.99 55.09 -20.04
N ALA A 91 2.91 54.89 -19.07
CA ALA A 91 3.41 56.02 -18.25
C ALA A 91 4.20 57.04 -19.05
N SER A 92 4.95 56.59 -20.08
CA SER A 92 5.75 57.46 -20.95
C SER A 92 4.94 58.24 -22.00
N GLN A 93 3.69 57.83 -22.29
CA GLN A 93 2.84 58.49 -23.28
C GLN A 93 2.20 59.77 -22.75
N PRO A 94 1.94 60.77 -23.65
CA PRO A 94 1.12 61.92 -23.31
C PRO A 94 -0.25 61.56 -22.76
N ALA A 95 -0.80 62.32 -21.84
CA ALA A 95 -2.06 62.04 -21.16
C ALA A 95 -3.22 61.76 -22.13
N ALA A 96 -3.28 62.44 -23.28
CA ALA A 96 -4.32 62.19 -24.31
C ALA A 96 -4.24 60.79 -24.97
N SER A 97 -3.08 60.17 -25.03
CA SER A 97 -2.86 58.85 -25.69
C SER A 97 -2.97 57.65 -24.73
N ARG A 98 -2.92 57.87 -23.41
CA ARG A 98 -2.98 56.81 -22.38
C ARG A 98 -4.26 55.93 -22.43
N PRO A 99 -5.47 56.53 -22.69
CA PRO A 99 -6.70 55.75 -22.77
C PRO A 99 -6.70 54.64 -23.83
N ALA A 100 -5.93 54.85 -24.92
CA ALA A 100 -5.85 53.85 -26.01
C ALA A 100 -5.17 52.54 -25.57
N LEU A 101 -4.28 52.57 -24.57
CA LEU A 101 -3.60 51.37 -24.04
C LEU A 101 -4.37 50.70 -22.90
N ALA A 102 -5.35 51.36 -22.28
CA ALA A 102 -6.10 50.85 -21.14
C ALA A 102 -6.75 49.47 -21.38
N PRO A 103 -7.41 49.17 -22.52
CA PRO A 103 -8.01 47.86 -22.73
C PRO A 103 -6.97 46.76 -22.87
N VAL A 104 -5.79 47.04 -23.42
CA VAL A 104 -4.70 46.03 -23.54
C VAL A 104 -4.10 45.74 -22.17
N VAL A 105 -3.85 46.78 -21.37
CA VAL A 105 -3.37 46.64 -19.98
C VAL A 105 -4.35 45.80 -19.16
N ALA A 106 -5.66 46.14 -19.21
CA ALA A 106 -6.69 45.36 -18.50
C ALA A 106 -6.74 43.90 -18.92
N ARG A 107 -6.57 43.63 -20.22
CA ARG A 107 -6.51 42.22 -20.72
C ARG A 107 -5.32 41.45 -20.12
N TYR A 108 -4.12 42.05 -20.08
CA TYR A 108 -2.96 41.37 -19.51
C TYR A 108 -3.04 41.25 -18.00
N GLN A 109 -3.64 42.20 -17.29
CA GLN A 109 -3.94 42.10 -15.87
C GLN A 109 -4.85 40.88 -15.58
N SER A 110 -5.95 40.75 -16.37
CA SER A 110 -6.84 39.60 -16.27
C SER A 110 -6.14 38.28 -16.60
N LEU A 111 -5.28 38.26 -17.63
CA LEU A 111 -4.51 37.08 -18.02
C LEU A 111 -3.56 36.62 -16.90
N VAL A 112 -2.83 37.57 -16.27
CA VAL A 112 -1.95 37.24 -15.14
C VAL A 112 -2.74 36.60 -13.99
N GLN A 113 -3.89 37.18 -13.64
CA GLN A 113 -4.75 36.63 -12.57
C GLN A 113 -5.31 35.26 -12.92
N ASP A 114 -5.76 35.04 -14.16
CA ASP A 114 -6.25 33.74 -14.64
C ASP A 114 -5.15 32.67 -14.58
N GLN A 115 -3.93 32.99 -15.07
CA GLN A 115 -2.81 32.03 -15.02
C GLN A 115 -2.39 31.74 -13.59
N LYS A 116 -2.40 32.73 -12.69
CA LYS A 116 -2.11 32.55 -11.26
C LYS A 116 -3.13 31.61 -10.62
N ALA A 117 -4.43 31.85 -10.82
CA ALA A 117 -5.47 31.01 -10.25
C ALA A 117 -5.38 29.55 -10.73
N LYS A 118 -5.14 29.34 -12.04
CA LYS A 118 -4.95 28.02 -12.63
C LYS A 118 -3.69 27.33 -12.11
N LYS A 119 -2.59 28.06 -11.94
CA LYS A 119 -1.36 27.56 -11.35
C LYS A 119 -1.57 27.09 -9.89
N ASP A 120 -2.23 27.91 -9.08
CA ASP A 120 -2.48 27.61 -7.67
C ASP A 120 -3.40 26.38 -7.51
N SER A 121 -4.41 26.24 -8.40
CA SER A 121 -5.25 25.04 -8.46
C SER A 121 -4.45 23.77 -8.77
N LEU A 122 -3.55 23.80 -9.77
CA LEU A 122 -2.71 22.65 -10.14
C LEU A 122 -1.74 22.27 -9.02
N ARG A 123 -1.19 23.26 -8.32
CA ARG A 123 -0.36 22.99 -7.14
C ARG A 123 -1.13 22.25 -6.05
N THR A 124 -2.37 22.69 -5.80
CA THR A 124 -3.24 22.03 -4.81
C THR A 124 -3.58 20.60 -5.23
N ALA A 125 -3.89 20.37 -6.51
CA ALA A 125 -4.15 19.05 -7.06
C ALA A 125 -2.92 18.13 -6.90
N ALA A 126 -1.73 18.58 -7.31
CA ALA A 126 -0.50 17.78 -7.20
C ALA A 126 -0.15 17.42 -5.74
N ILE A 127 -0.43 18.31 -4.77
CA ILE A 127 -0.26 18.01 -3.33
C ILE A 127 -1.32 16.99 -2.87
N GLY A 128 -2.55 17.09 -3.37
CA GLY A 128 -3.62 16.13 -3.10
C GLY A 128 -3.28 14.73 -3.61
N ASP A 129 -2.73 14.63 -4.82
CA ASP A 129 -2.27 13.37 -5.40
C ASP A 129 -1.11 12.75 -4.59
N GLN A 130 -0.19 13.58 -4.11
CA GLN A 130 0.87 13.10 -3.20
C GLN A 130 0.27 12.51 -1.92
N THR A 131 -0.67 13.21 -1.30
CA THR A 131 -1.34 12.73 -0.08
C THR A 131 -2.08 11.41 -0.33
N THR A 132 -2.72 11.29 -1.49
CA THR A 132 -3.39 10.06 -1.92
C THR A 132 -2.39 8.93 -2.08
N TYR A 133 -1.27 9.17 -2.77
CA TYR A 133 -0.19 8.20 -2.89
C TYR A 133 0.32 7.73 -1.53
N ASP A 134 0.65 8.65 -0.62
CA ASP A 134 1.19 8.32 0.71
C ASP A 134 0.21 7.49 1.54
N SER A 135 -1.09 7.78 1.45
CA SER A 135 -2.13 7.01 2.14
C SER A 135 -2.31 5.59 1.60
N LEU A 136 -2.12 5.41 0.29
CA LEU A 136 -2.17 4.11 -0.36
C LEU A 136 -0.91 3.31 -0.08
N ASN A 137 0.26 3.93 -0.13
CA ASN A 137 1.55 3.33 0.20
C ASN A 137 1.57 2.75 1.62
N TYR A 138 0.98 3.46 2.58
CA TYR A 138 0.81 2.95 3.93
C TYR A 138 0.07 1.61 3.99
N ARG A 139 -0.94 1.41 3.15
CA ARG A 139 -1.70 0.16 3.07
C ARG A 139 -0.97 -0.92 2.29
N ASP A 140 -0.22 -0.54 1.28
CA ASP A 140 0.66 -1.41 0.51
C ASP A 140 1.70 -2.07 1.42
N ASP A 141 2.38 -1.28 2.27
CA ASP A 141 3.32 -1.76 3.29
C ASP A 141 2.71 -2.82 4.23
N GLN A 142 1.41 -2.69 4.56
CA GLN A 142 0.71 -3.68 5.40
C GLN A 142 0.52 -5.01 4.67
N PHE A 143 0.19 -4.96 3.36
CA PHE A 143 0.05 -6.18 2.55
C PHE A 143 1.40 -6.84 2.30
N ASP A 144 2.44 -6.08 2.02
CA ASP A 144 3.80 -6.59 1.85
C ASP A 144 4.30 -7.32 3.09
N LEU A 145 4.08 -6.73 4.28
CA LEU A 145 4.43 -7.37 5.54
C LEU A 145 3.59 -8.63 5.80
N SER A 146 2.29 -8.60 5.46
CA SER A 146 1.43 -9.77 5.54
C SER A 146 1.94 -10.90 4.63
N ASP A 147 2.33 -10.58 3.40
CA ASP A 147 2.83 -11.53 2.41
C ASP A 147 4.15 -12.17 2.88
N ALA A 148 5.10 -11.36 3.34
CA ALA A 148 6.36 -11.84 3.88
C ALA A 148 6.17 -12.78 5.09
N LEU A 149 5.32 -12.40 6.05
CA LEU A 149 5.06 -13.20 7.24
C LEU A 149 4.33 -14.51 6.92
N THR A 150 3.36 -14.49 5.99
CA THR A 150 2.65 -15.70 5.57
C THR A 150 3.55 -16.63 4.75
N ALA A 151 4.46 -16.11 3.93
CA ALA A 151 5.45 -16.91 3.21
C ALA A 151 6.41 -17.62 4.17
N ILE A 152 6.89 -16.92 5.22
CA ILE A 152 7.69 -17.51 6.30
C ILE A 152 6.89 -18.60 7.03
N ALA A 153 5.63 -18.33 7.35
CA ALA A 153 4.76 -19.29 8.02
C ALA A 153 4.59 -20.59 7.19
N ILE A 154 4.29 -20.46 5.90
CA ILE A 154 4.14 -21.59 4.98
C ILE A 154 5.45 -22.39 4.89
N SER A 155 6.60 -21.73 4.83
CA SER A 155 7.90 -22.40 4.82
C SER A 155 8.16 -23.19 6.08
N LEU A 156 7.86 -22.64 7.27
CA LEU A 156 7.97 -23.34 8.55
C LEU A 156 6.98 -24.51 8.67
N LEU A 157 5.76 -24.35 8.13
CA LEU A 157 4.76 -25.41 8.08
C LEU A 157 5.20 -26.56 7.17
N ALA A 158 5.87 -26.27 6.03
CA ALA A 158 6.44 -27.30 5.16
C ALA A 158 7.52 -28.11 5.90
N ILE A 159 8.43 -27.44 6.62
CA ILE A 159 9.43 -28.12 7.46
C ILE A 159 8.76 -28.93 8.57
N THR A 160 7.68 -28.41 9.17
CA THR A 160 6.89 -29.12 10.19
C THR A 160 6.29 -30.41 9.66
N ALA A 161 5.74 -30.39 8.44
CA ALA A 161 5.19 -31.57 7.78
C ALA A 161 6.25 -32.66 7.57
N LEU A 162 7.47 -32.27 7.18
CA LEU A 162 8.59 -33.20 6.94
C LEU A 162 9.17 -33.75 8.24
N THR A 163 9.33 -32.93 9.27
CA THR A 163 9.98 -33.30 10.54
C THR A 163 9.00 -33.87 11.56
N GLN A 164 7.70 -33.69 11.38
CA GLN A 164 6.60 -34.08 12.25
C GLN A 164 6.74 -33.59 13.72
N LYS A 165 7.50 -32.53 13.94
CA LYS A 165 7.76 -31.96 15.27
C LYS A 165 6.71 -30.91 15.61
N ARG A 166 5.91 -31.14 16.67
CA ARG A 166 4.84 -30.24 17.11
C ARG A 166 5.31 -28.87 17.56
N TRP A 167 6.51 -28.74 18.11
CA TRP A 167 7.04 -27.45 18.52
C TRP A 167 7.30 -26.52 17.33
N LEU A 168 7.68 -27.07 16.16
CA LEU A 168 7.81 -26.30 14.93
C LEU A 168 6.46 -25.74 14.45
N PHE A 169 5.39 -26.53 14.59
CA PHE A 169 4.04 -26.07 14.31
C PHE A 169 3.67 -24.85 15.20
N ALA A 170 3.97 -24.93 16.50
CA ALA A 170 3.71 -23.81 17.41
C ALA A 170 4.50 -22.55 17.03
N ILE A 171 5.76 -22.70 16.63
CA ILE A 171 6.58 -21.56 16.14
C ILE A 171 6.02 -21.00 14.84
N ALA A 172 5.59 -21.83 13.89
CA ALA A 172 4.99 -21.39 12.63
C ALA A 172 3.69 -20.59 12.83
N MET A 173 2.96 -20.83 13.93
CA MET A 173 1.74 -20.09 14.26
C MET A 173 2.00 -18.62 14.64
N ILE A 174 3.24 -18.25 15.05
CA ILE A 174 3.59 -16.85 15.35
C ILE A 174 3.54 -15.99 14.09
N PRO A 175 4.35 -16.25 13.03
CA PRO A 175 4.26 -15.47 11.81
C PRO A 175 2.89 -15.65 11.11
N THR A 176 2.21 -16.79 11.27
CA THR A 176 0.84 -16.99 10.78
C THR A 176 -0.12 -15.94 11.38
N ALA A 177 -0.14 -15.79 12.70
CA ALA A 177 -1.04 -14.87 13.39
C ALA A 177 -0.71 -13.41 13.05
N LEU A 178 0.58 -13.05 13.01
CA LEU A 178 1.03 -11.71 12.65
C LEU A 178 0.71 -11.37 11.18
N GLY A 179 0.94 -12.30 10.26
CA GLY A 179 0.64 -12.12 8.83
C GLY A 179 -0.86 -11.92 8.58
N ILE A 180 -1.71 -12.76 9.19
CA ILE A 180 -3.17 -12.60 9.11
C ILE A 180 -3.60 -11.26 9.71
N PHE A 181 -3.04 -10.86 10.87
CA PHE A 181 -3.36 -9.58 11.49
C PHE A 181 -3.03 -8.40 10.59
N MET A 182 -1.82 -8.37 9.99
CA MET A 182 -1.41 -7.31 9.08
C MET A 182 -2.25 -7.28 7.79
N GLY A 183 -2.54 -8.42 7.21
CA GLY A 183 -3.42 -8.50 6.03
C GLY A 183 -4.84 -8.03 6.32
N LEU A 184 -5.41 -8.35 7.48
CA LEU A 184 -6.71 -7.84 7.91
C LEU A 184 -6.66 -6.33 8.17
N ALA A 185 -5.58 -5.81 8.77
CA ALA A 185 -5.37 -4.38 8.96
C ALA A 185 -5.38 -3.63 7.61
N GLY A 186 -4.66 -4.15 6.61
CA GLY A 186 -4.66 -3.63 5.25
C GLY A 186 -6.04 -3.68 4.57
N LEU A 187 -6.78 -4.78 4.72
CA LEU A 187 -8.14 -4.93 4.18
C LEU A 187 -9.14 -3.95 4.82
N MET A 188 -9.07 -3.76 6.12
CA MET A 188 -9.97 -2.88 6.88
C MET A 188 -9.51 -1.42 6.91
N GLY A 189 -8.30 -1.12 6.42
CA GLY A 189 -7.73 0.22 6.43
C GLY A 189 -7.39 0.73 7.84
N TRP A 190 -6.96 -0.17 8.74
CA TRP A 190 -6.54 0.22 10.08
C TRP A 190 -5.17 0.90 10.04
N HIS A 191 -5.01 1.94 10.84
CA HIS A 191 -3.72 2.66 10.95
C HIS A 191 -2.79 1.94 11.93
N VAL A 192 -2.33 0.75 11.55
CA VAL A 192 -1.34 -0.04 12.31
C VAL A 192 -0.07 -0.10 11.47
N HIS A 193 0.94 0.70 11.83
CA HIS A 193 2.22 0.71 11.12
C HIS A 193 3.35 0.26 12.05
N PRO A 194 4.02 -0.84 11.75
CA PRO A 194 5.23 -1.24 12.46
C PRO A 194 6.45 -0.53 11.84
N ASP A 195 6.58 0.79 12.12
CA ASP A 195 7.64 1.67 11.57
C ASP A 195 9.05 1.05 11.68
N ALA A 196 9.30 0.27 12.75
CA ALA A 196 10.59 -0.37 12.97
C ALA A 196 10.89 -1.51 11.97
N ILE A 197 9.87 -2.18 11.44
CA ILE A 197 10.03 -3.32 10.52
C ILE A 197 10.08 -2.83 9.08
N THR A 198 9.26 -1.87 8.71
CA THR A 198 9.27 -1.27 7.36
C THR A 198 10.57 -0.53 7.09
N GLN A 199 11.13 0.20 8.06
CA GLN A 199 12.45 0.84 7.94
C GLN A 199 13.61 -0.15 7.79
N MET A 200 13.45 -1.38 8.26
CA MET A 200 14.47 -2.43 8.11
C MET A 200 14.41 -3.12 6.73
N LEU A 201 13.26 -3.06 6.06
CA LEU A 201 13.01 -3.72 4.78
C LEU A 201 13.09 -2.76 3.57
N SER A 202 13.06 -1.45 3.80
CA SER A 202 13.25 -0.40 2.79
C SER A 202 14.73 -0.01 2.64
#